data_fea03175d90a51bf3525d414629ca16e
#
_entry.id   fea03175d90a51bf3525d414629ca16e
#
_cell.length_a   1.000
_cell.length_b   1.000
_cell.length_c   1.000
_cell.angle_alpha   90.00
_cell.angle_beta   90.00
_cell.angle_gamma   90.00
#
_symmetry.space_group_name_H-M   'P 1'
#
loop_
_entity.id
_entity.type
_entity.pdbx_description
1 polymer ?
#
loop_
_entity_poly.entity_id
_entity_poly.type
_entity_poly.pdbx_seq_one_letter_code
_entity_poly.pdbx_strand_id
1 'polypeptide(L)'
;IELCLVGSEMCIRDSLSINLKAPAILSREFGKNIKGKNNNIINIIDQRVFKLTPFFFSYTLSKTGLYTLTKTSAMSLAPRVRVNGIAPGPTIKNKRQSKSHFRRQYHSTLLKKQVDVEEICSAVDFFIKNRSITGQVISIDSGQSLNWQTPDVLKGKE
;
A
#
# COMPACT_ATOMS: atom_id res chain seq x y z
N ILE A 1 -1.19 30.25 6.47
CA ILE A 1 -1.23 28.86 5.98
C ILE A 1 -0.37 28.09 6.96
N GLU A 2 -0.99 27.54 8.00
CA GLU A 2 -0.29 26.64 8.91
C GLU A 2 0.19 25.44 8.08
N LEU A 3 1.49 25.21 8.11
CA LEU A 3 2.15 24.06 7.50
C LEU A 3 1.71 22.75 8.17
N CYS A 4 0.43 22.42 8.05
CA CYS A 4 -0.08 21.09 8.38
C CYS A 4 0.38 20.02 7.38
N LEU A 5 1.26 20.40 6.45
CA LEU A 5 1.79 19.56 5.37
C LEU A 5 2.81 18.54 5.86
N VAL A 6 3.48 18.84 6.98
CA VAL A 6 4.56 17.99 7.49
C VAL A 6 4.24 17.71 8.94
N GLY A 7 3.92 16.46 9.28
CA GLY A 7 3.79 16.04 10.68
C GLY A 7 5.04 16.44 11.48
N SER A 8 4.98 16.38 12.81
CA SER A 8 6.16 16.61 13.63
C SER A 8 7.32 15.73 13.15
N GLU A 9 8.55 16.17 13.40
CA GLU A 9 9.76 15.37 13.09
C GLU A 9 9.65 13.92 13.59
N MET A 10 9.07 13.75 14.77
CA MET A 10 8.80 12.43 15.34
C MET A 10 7.84 11.60 14.47
N CYS A 11 6.76 12.20 13.95
CA CYS A 11 5.83 11.49 13.06
C CYS A 11 6.48 11.09 11.72
N ILE A 12 7.36 11.95 11.18
CA ILE A 12 8.11 11.65 9.96
C ILE A 12 9.05 10.48 10.22
N ARG A 13 9.85 10.57 11.28
CA ARG A 13 10.82 9.54 11.67
C ARG A 13 10.14 8.19 11.92
N ASP A 14 9.04 8.17 12.66
CA ASP A 14 8.31 6.95 12.99
C ASP A 14 7.69 6.31 11.74
N SER A 15 7.07 7.11 10.87
CA SER A 15 6.51 6.63 9.61
C SER A 15 7.57 5.99 8.72
N LEU A 16 8.71 6.65 8.55
CA LEU A 16 9.82 6.14 7.75
C LEU A 16 10.48 4.90 8.41
N SER A 17 10.63 4.91 9.72
CA SER A 17 11.23 3.80 10.45
C SER A 17 10.41 2.52 10.36
N ILE A 18 9.09 2.63 10.56
CA ILE A 18 8.19 1.47 10.60
C ILE A 18 7.84 1.00 9.18
N ASN A 19 7.46 1.91 8.29
CA ASN A 19 6.91 1.52 6.99
C ASN A 19 7.96 1.34 5.89
N LEU A 20 9.18 1.83 6.07
CA LEU A 20 10.23 1.76 5.04
C LEU A 20 11.51 1.12 5.57
N LYS A 21 12.13 1.68 6.62
CA LYS A 21 13.42 1.18 7.12
C LYS A 21 13.33 -0.26 7.63
N ALA A 22 12.32 -0.58 8.44
CA ALA A 22 12.14 -1.93 8.97
C ALA A 22 11.91 -2.97 7.85
N PRO A 23 10.98 -2.78 6.88
CA PRO A 23 10.85 -3.69 5.74
C PRO A 23 12.12 -3.83 4.92
N ALA A 24 12.89 -2.75 4.72
CA ALA A 24 14.15 -2.80 3.99
C ALA A 24 15.18 -3.69 4.69
N ILE A 25 15.34 -3.52 6.01
CA ILE A 25 16.26 -4.33 6.82
C ILE A 25 15.81 -5.79 6.82
N LEU A 26 14.52 -6.05 7.07
CA LEU A 26 13.96 -7.41 7.11
C LEU A 26 14.12 -8.12 5.76
N SER A 27 13.84 -7.43 4.65
CA SER A 27 14.02 -7.99 3.30
C SER A 27 15.47 -8.34 3.01
N ARG A 28 16.40 -7.45 3.41
CA ARG A 28 17.84 -7.69 3.28
C ARG A 28 18.30 -8.91 4.08
N GLU A 29 17.94 -8.97 5.36
CA GLU A 29 18.35 -10.06 6.24
C GLU A 29 17.69 -11.39 5.82
N PHE A 30 16.43 -11.35 5.40
CA PHE A 30 15.76 -12.52 4.83
C PHE A 30 16.51 -13.01 3.58
N GLY A 31 16.83 -12.11 2.65
CA GLY A 31 17.53 -12.46 1.42
C GLY A 31 18.95 -13.02 1.64
N LYS A 32 19.65 -12.61 2.71
CA LYS A 32 20.95 -13.15 3.09
C LYS A 32 20.88 -14.55 3.67
N ASN A 33 19.88 -14.80 4.53
CA ASN A 33 19.83 -15.98 5.37
C ASN A 33 18.95 -17.11 4.81
N ILE A 34 18.09 -16.80 3.82
CA ILE A 34 17.16 -17.78 3.27
C ILE A 34 17.91 -18.86 2.47
N LYS A 35 17.55 -20.11 2.71
CA LYS A 35 18.02 -21.28 1.95
C LYS A 35 16.89 -21.80 1.04
N GLY A 36 17.25 -22.35 -0.11
CA GLY A 36 16.28 -22.93 -1.05
C GLY A 36 15.72 -21.93 -2.08
N LYS A 37 14.73 -22.39 -2.83
CA LYS A 37 14.05 -21.67 -3.92
C LYS A 37 12.59 -21.43 -3.58
N ASN A 38 11.92 -20.54 -4.32
CA ASN A 38 10.49 -20.21 -4.17
C ASN A 38 10.09 -19.44 -2.90
N ASN A 39 11.03 -18.74 -2.30
CA ASN A 39 10.73 -17.84 -1.18
C ASN A 39 9.97 -16.61 -1.65
N ASN A 40 9.17 -16.02 -0.77
CA ASN A 40 8.31 -14.90 -1.12
C ASN A 40 8.29 -13.85 0.00
N ILE A 41 8.34 -12.59 -0.39
CA ILE A 41 8.07 -11.42 0.46
C ILE A 41 6.84 -10.73 -0.11
N ILE A 42 5.86 -10.43 0.75
CA ILE A 42 4.67 -9.68 0.37
C ILE A 42 4.58 -8.44 1.25
N ASN A 43 4.73 -7.29 0.66
CA ASN A 43 4.65 -6.01 1.35
C ASN A 43 3.21 -5.47 1.34
N ILE A 44 2.71 -5.12 2.51
CA ILE A 44 1.42 -4.40 2.62
C ILE A 44 1.69 -2.90 2.46
N ILE A 45 1.34 -2.41 1.28
CA ILE A 45 1.55 -1.02 0.86
C ILE A 45 0.32 -0.18 1.29
N ASP A 46 -0.20 0.64 0.42
CA ASP A 46 -1.44 1.40 0.59
C ASP A 46 -1.84 1.96 -0.78
N GLN A 47 -3.13 2.07 -1.07
CA GLN A 47 -3.63 2.66 -2.32
C GLN A 47 -3.18 4.12 -2.54
N ARG A 48 -2.76 4.84 -1.48
CA ARG A 48 -2.26 6.22 -1.56
C ARG A 48 -1.03 6.38 -2.43
N VAL A 49 -0.28 5.32 -2.68
CA VAL A 49 0.85 5.37 -3.61
C VAL A 49 0.42 5.60 -5.07
N PHE A 50 -0.84 5.29 -5.39
CA PHE A 50 -1.44 5.50 -6.70
C PHE A 50 -2.29 6.78 -6.77
N LYS A 51 -2.80 7.25 -5.62
CA LYS A 51 -3.60 8.48 -5.53
C LYS A 51 -3.06 9.39 -4.43
N LEU A 52 -2.21 10.30 -4.80
CA LEU A 52 -1.61 11.26 -3.88
C LEU A 52 -2.65 12.26 -3.36
N THR A 53 -2.49 12.67 -2.12
CA THR A 53 -3.25 13.76 -1.49
C THR A 53 -2.29 14.65 -0.70
N PRO A 54 -2.64 15.92 -0.43
CA PRO A 54 -1.79 16.79 0.39
C PRO A 54 -1.78 16.39 1.87
N PHE A 55 -2.64 15.45 2.27
CA PHE A 55 -2.72 14.94 3.64
C PHE A 55 -1.86 13.68 3.83
N PHE A 56 -1.46 13.41 5.09
CA PHE A 56 -0.68 12.22 5.45
C PHE A 56 0.68 12.13 4.76
N PHE A 57 1.38 13.25 4.66
CA PHE A 57 2.64 13.40 3.93
C PHE A 57 3.67 12.30 4.29
N SER A 58 4.08 12.22 5.55
CA SER A 58 5.10 11.26 6.00
C SER A 58 4.69 9.80 5.78
N TYR A 59 3.42 9.49 6.02
CA TYR A 59 2.86 8.17 5.75
C TYR A 59 2.89 7.83 4.26
N THR A 60 2.39 8.74 3.42
CA THR A 60 2.38 8.54 1.96
C THR A 60 3.79 8.38 1.42
N LEU A 61 4.73 9.23 1.85
CA LEU A 61 6.15 9.14 1.47
C LEU A 61 6.74 7.78 1.86
N SER A 62 6.48 7.31 3.09
CA SER A 62 6.99 6.03 3.56
C SER A 62 6.42 4.83 2.79
N LYS A 63 5.14 4.87 2.42
CA LYS A 63 4.48 3.83 1.62
C LYS A 63 4.90 3.87 0.15
N THR A 64 5.16 5.04 -0.41
CA THR A 64 5.75 5.18 -1.75
C THR A 64 7.19 4.64 -1.78
N GLY A 65 7.96 4.88 -0.74
CA GLY A 65 9.26 4.24 -0.55
C GLY A 65 9.16 2.72 -0.50
N LEU A 66 8.18 2.17 0.23
CA LEU A 66 7.93 0.73 0.29
C LEU A 66 7.48 0.14 -1.06
N TYR A 67 6.69 0.89 -1.83
CA TYR A 67 6.34 0.52 -3.21
C TYR A 67 7.57 0.39 -4.10
N THR A 68 8.47 1.37 -4.05
CA THR A 68 9.74 1.34 -4.78
C THR A 68 10.64 0.21 -4.27
N LEU A 69 10.75 0.04 -2.95
CA LEU A 69 11.50 -1.05 -2.32
C LEU A 69 11.01 -2.42 -2.80
N THR A 70 9.70 -2.62 -2.95
CA THR A 70 9.12 -3.87 -3.44
C THR A 70 9.68 -4.22 -4.82
N LYS A 71 9.72 -3.27 -5.74
CA LYS A 71 10.24 -3.48 -7.10
C LYS A 71 11.75 -3.68 -7.13
N THR A 72 12.50 -2.85 -6.43
CA THR A 72 13.97 -2.96 -6.41
C THR A 72 14.45 -4.23 -5.69
N SER A 73 13.76 -4.63 -4.61
CA SER A 73 14.06 -5.89 -3.93
C SER A 73 13.72 -7.11 -4.81
N ALA A 74 12.64 -7.04 -5.61
CA ALA A 74 12.31 -8.10 -6.56
C ALA A 74 13.44 -8.32 -7.57
N MET A 75 14.06 -7.26 -8.06
CA MET A 75 15.23 -7.33 -8.95
C MET A 75 16.47 -7.89 -8.24
N SER A 76 16.72 -7.40 -7.04
CA SER A 76 17.96 -7.72 -6.29
C SER A 76 17.97 -9.13 -5.70
N LEU A 77 16.81 -9.65 -5.29
CA LEU A 77 16.70 -10.93 -4.59
C LEU A 77 16.36 -12.10 -5.52
N ALA A 78 16.05 -11.83 -6.79
CA ALA A 78 15.84 -12.88 -7.80
C ALA A 78 17.15 -13.67 -8.02
N PRO A 79 17.07 -14.95 -8.39
CA PRO A 79 15.87 -15.80 -8.51
C PRO A 79 15.46 -16.48 -7.20
N ARG A 80 16.13 -16.18 -6.07
CA ARG A 80 15.93 -16.89 -4.80
C ARG A 80 14.66 -16.48 -4.06
N VAL A 81 14.28 -15.22 -4.19
CA VAL A 81 13.11 -14.65 -3.50
C VAL A 81 12.30 -13.82 -4.49
N ARG A 82 11.01 -14.05 -4.53
CA ARG A 82 10.04 -13.17 -5.19
C ARG A 82 9.57 -12.10 -4.21
N VAL A 83 9.39 -10.89 -4.68
CA VAL A 83 8.90 -9.78 -3.84
C VAL A 83 7.73 -9.12 -4.54
N ASN A 84 6.57 -9.11 -3.90
CA ASN A 84 5.35 -8.51 -4.41
C ASN A 84 4.70 -7.62 -3.34
N GLY A 85 3.67 -6.90 -3.71
CA GLY A 85 2.97 -6.01 -2.80
C GLY A 85 1.46 -6.06 -2.98
N ILE A 86 0.75 -5.71 -1.91
CA ILE A 86 -0.69 -5.48 -1.91
C ILE A 86 -0.92 -4.05 -1.45
N ALA A 87 -1.76 -3.31 -2.14
CA ALA A 87 -2.14 -1.95 -1.80
C ALA A 87 -3.63 -1.90 -1.41
N PRO A 88 -3.94 -2.10 -0.11
CA PRO A 88 -5.32 -2.10 0.36
C PRO A 88 -5.95 -0.70 0.33
N GLY A 89 -7.27 -0.68 0.15
CA GLY A 89 -8.12 0.46 0.44
C GLY A 89 -8.71 0.40 1.87
N PRO A 90 -9.93 0.92 2.08
CA PRO A 90 -10.58 0.98 3.38
C PRO A 90 -11.03 -0.42 3.84
N THR A 91 -10.14 -1.13 4.54
CA THR A 91 -10.33 -2.51 5.02
C THR A 91 -10.75 -2.54 6.48
N ILE A 92 -9.96 -1.95 7.37
CA ILE A 92 -10.20 -1.94 8.81
C ILE A 92 -10.22 -0.50 9.31
N LYS A 93 -11.22 -0.18 10.14
CA LYS A 93 -11.34 1.12 10.77
C LYS A 93 -10.16 1.40 11.70
N ASN A 94 -9.47 2.53 11.51
CA ASN A 94 -8.43 2.98 12.43
C ASN A 94 -9.04 3.32 13.83
N LYS A 95 -8.27 3.12 14.90
CA LYS A 95 -8.68 3.44 16.28
C LYS A 95 -9.14 4.91 16.44
N ARG A 96 -8.49 5.85 15.75
CA ARG A 96 -8.80 7.29 15.77
C ARG A 96 -9.94 7.70 14.84
N GLN A 97 -10.45 6.80 14.02
CA GLN A 97 -11.50 7.07 13.05
C GLN A 97 -12.87 6.71 13.61
N SER A 98 -13.87 7.59 13.46
CA SER A 98 -15.25 7.26 13.82
C SER A 98 -15.87 6.25 12.82
N LYS A 99 -16.89 5.50 13.26
CA LYS A 99 -17.64 4.58 12.38
C LYS A 99 -18.26 5.32 11.19
N SER A 100 -18.81 6.50 11.42
CA SER A 100 -19.42 7.31 10.35
C SER A 100 -18.38 7.81 9.33
N HIS A 101 -17.20 8.22 9.78
CA HIS A 101 -16.11 8.61 8.88
C HIS A 101 -15.63 7.41 8.04
N PHE A 102 -15.41 6.25 8.65
CA PHE A 102 -15.02 5.04 7.92
C PHE A 102 -16.07 4.64 6.89
N ARG A 103 -17.37 4.68 7.26
CA ARG A 103 -18.47 4.40 6.34
C ARG A 103 -18.48 5.36 5.14
N ARG A 104 -18.31 6.68 5.37
CA ARG A 104 -18.18 7.65 4.27
C ARG A 104 -16.99 7.33 3.37
N GLN A 105 -15.87 6.92 3.94
CA GLN A 105 -14.66 6.60 3.19
C GLN A 105 -14.90 5.46 2.18
N TYR A 106 -15.46 4.33 2.59
CA TYR A 106 -15.68 3.23 1.64
C TYR A 106 -16.88 3.49 0.71
N HIS A 107 -17.90 4.23 1.13
CA HIS A 107 -18.97 4.64 0.22
C HIS A 107 -18.52 5.67 -0.84
N SER A 108 -17.39 6.33 -0.65
CA SER A 108 -16.81 7.23 -1.65
C SER A 108 -15.92 6.53 -2.68
N THR A 109 -15.69 5.23 -2.55
CA THR A 109 -14.97 4.44 -3.56
C THR A 109 -15.87 4.13 -4.76
N LEU A 110 -15.30 3.76 -5.91
CA LEU A 110 -16.08 3.44 -7.10
C LEU A 110 -17.06 2.28 -6.88
N LEU A 111 -16.63 1.24 -6.17
CA LEU A 111 -17.48 0.09 -5.86
C LEU A 111 -18.37 0.31 -4.64
N LYS A 112 -18.23 1.44 -3.92
CA LYS A 112 -18.99 1.80 -2.71
C LYS A 112 -18.98 0.72 -1.63
N LYS A 113 -17.92 -0.05 -1.58
CA LYS A 113 -17.78 -1.25 -0.75
C LYS A 113 -16.53 -1.14 0.12
N GLN A 114 -16.65 -1.59 1.39
CA GLN A 114 -15.49 -1.88 2.23
C GLN A 114 -14.73 -3.06 1.62
N VAL A 115 -13.42 -3.02 1.67
CA VAL A 115 -12.57 -4.16 1.31
C VAL A 115 -12.59 -5.16 2.46
N ASP A 116 -12.90 -6.41 2.18
CA ASP A 116 -12.89 -7.47 3.18
C ASP A 116 -11.45 -7.97 3.44
N VAL A 117 -11.18 -8.37 4.67
CA VAL A 117 -9.86 -8.91 5.05
C VAL A 117 -9.54 -10.18 4.24
N GLU A 118 -10.55 -10.98 3.97
CA GLU A 118 -10.46 -12.21 3.19
C GLU A 118 -9.99 -11.96 1.75
N GLU A 119 -10.33 -10.80 1.16
CA GLU A 119 -9.84 -10.40 -0.17
C GLU A 119 -8.33 -10.15 -0.14
N ILE A 120 -7.82 -9.56 0.95
CA ILE A 120 -6.38 -9.36 1.16
C ILE A 120 -5.67 -10.71 1.35
N CYS A 121 -6.25 -11.61 2.16
CA CYS A 121 -5.72 -12.96 2.37
C CYS A 121 -5.67 -13.74 1.05
N SER A 122 -6.72 -13.64 0.23
CA SER A 122 -6.78 -14.29 -1.09
C SER A 122 -5.69 -13.78 -2.04
N ALA A 123 -5.35 -12.49 -1.98
CA ALA A 123 -4.26 -11.92 -2.76
C ALA A 123 -2.88 -12.40 -2.26
N VAL A 124 -2.71 -12.60 -0.95
CA VAL A 124 -1.50 -13.24 -0.40
C VAL A 124 -1.36 -14.65 -0.96
N ASP A 125 -2.42 -15.46 -0.89
CA ASP A 125 -2.47 -16.81 -1.45
C ASP A 125 -2.19 -16.82 -2.96
N PHE A 126 -2.75 -15.87 -3.70
CA PHE A 126 -2.48 -15.71 -5.12
C PHE A 126 -0.98 -15.52 -5.39
N PHE A 127 -0.30 -14.63 -4.68
CA PHE A 127 1.14 -14.44 -4.84
C PHE A 127 1.97 -15.65 -4.40
N ILE A 128 1.52 -16.40 -3.39
CA ILE A 128 2.21 -17.63 -2.96
C ILE A 128 2.13 -18.68 -4.04
N LYS A 129 0.96 -18.92 -4.61
CA LYS A 129 0.69 -19.99 -5.60
C LYS A 129 1.29 -19.68 -6.97
N ASN A 130 1.30 -18.42 -7.40
CA ASN A 130 1.74 -18.03 -8.75
C ASN A 130 3.23 -17.66 -8.77
N ARG A 131 4.05 -18.64 -9.10
CA ARG A 131 5.51 -18.60 -8.98
C ARG A 131 6.23 -17.72 -10.01
N SER A 132 5.56 -17.35 -11.09
CA SER A 132 6.13 -16.49 -12.16
C SER A 132 5.92 -15.00 -11.92
N ILE A 133 5.32 -14.62 -10.76
CA ILE A 133 5.01 -13.22 -10.44
C ILE A 133 6.02 -12.68 -9.43
N THR A 134 6.71 -11.61 -9.81
CA THR A 134 7.58 -10.83 -8.92
C THR A 134 7.57 -9.35 -9.32
N GLY A 135 7.81 -8.46 -8.38
CA GLY A 135 7.83 -7.00 -8.59
C GLY A 135 6.45 -6.38 -8.83
N GLN A 136 5.36 -7.14 -8.66
CA GLN A 136 4.00 -6.67 -8.90
C GLN A 136 3.36 -6.14 -7.63
N VAL A 137 2.50 -5.13 -7.80
CA VAL A 137 1.67 -4.58 -6.72
C VAL A 137 0.22 -4.59 -7.19
N ILE A 138 -0.63 -5.29 -6.45
CA ILE A 138 -2.07 -5.38 -6.72
C ILE A 138 -2.81 -4.42 -5.78
N SER A 139 -3.64 -3.54 -6.36
CA SER A 139 -4.56 -2.70 -5.59
C SER A 139 -5.84 -3.47 -5.28
N ILE A 140 -6.20 -3.53 -3.99
CA ILE A 140 -7.47 -4.08 -3.51
C ILE A 140 -8.12 -2.97 -2.70
N ASP A 141 -8.74 -2.01 -3.39
CA ASP A 141 -9.14 -0.74 -2.81
C ASP A 141 -10.57 -0.28 -3.20
N SER A 142 -11.35 -1.19 -3.75
CA SER A 142 -12.70 -0.88 -4.26
C SER A 142 -12.71 0.26 -5.28
N GLY A 143 -11.61 0.45 -6.01
CA GLY A 143 -11.44 1.53 -6.97
C GLY A 143 -11.18 2.90 -6.33
N GLN A 144 -10.73 2.96 -5.07
CA GLN A 144 -10.43 4.22 -4.39
C GLN A 144 -9.35 5.03 -5.10
N SER A 145 -8.32 4.37 -5.62
CA SER A 145 -7.22 5.01 -6.36
C SER A 145 -7.63 5.53 -7.74
N LEU A 146 -8.71 4.99 -8.31
CA LEU A 146 -9.22 5.36 -9.63
C LEU A 146 -10.28 6.47 -9.60
N ASN A 147 -10.56 7.04 -8.43
CA ASN A 147 -11.57 8.11 -8.33
C ASN A 147 -11.09 9.37 -9.07
N TRP A 148 -11.79 9.70 -10.13
CA TRP A 148 -11.47 10.76 -11.10
C TRP A 148 -12.37 11.99 -11.02
N GLN A 149 -13.42 11.94 -10.19
CA GLN A 149 -14.43 12.99 -10.12
C GLN A 149 -13.82 14.30 -9.63
N THR A 150 -13.74 15.27 -10.54
CA THR A 150 -13.33 16.65 -10.29
C THR A 150 -14.50 17.59 -10.61
N PRO A 151 -14.58 18.79 -10.01
CA PRO A 151 -15.72 19.70 -10.20
C PRO A 151 -16.02 20.09 -11.64
N ASP A 152 -15.02 20.12 -12.52
CA ASP A 152 -15.14 20.41 -13.94
C ASP A 152 -15.77 19.25 -14.73
N VAL A 153 -15.47 18.01 -14.33
CA VAL A 153 -15.94 16.81 -15.05
C VAL A 153 -17.34 16.39 -14.59
N LEU A 154 -17.74 16.72 -13.34
CA LEU A 154 -19.09 16.36 -12.83
C LEU A 154 -20.26 16.94 -13.65
N LYS A 155 -20.03 17.95 -14.47
CA LYS A 155 -21.04 18.59 -15.33
C LYS A 155 -20.87 18.23 -16.80
N GLY A 156 -19.83 17.49 -17.18
CA GLY A 156 -19.57 17.04 -18.53
C GLY A 156 -20.59 15.96 -18.94
N LYS A 157 -21.35 16.23 -19.99
CA LYS A 157 -22.07 15.21 -20.77
C LYS A 157 -21.40 15.18 -22.14
N GLU A 158 -20.85 14.04 -22.50
CA GLU A 158 -20.57 13.78 -23.90
C GLU A 158 -21.86 13.57 -24.68
#